data_1c37f5b287b7f5f315ba6d5062157377
#
_entry.id   1c37f5b287b7f5f315ba6d5062157377
#
_cell.length_a   1.000
_cell.length_b   1.000
_cell.length_c   1.000
_cell.angle_alpha   90.00
_cell.angle_beta   90.00
_cell.angle_gamma   90.00
#
_symmetry.space_group_name_H-M   'P 1'
#
loop_
_entity.id
_entity.type
_entity.pdbx_description
1 polymer ?
#
loop_
_entity_poly.entity_id
_entity_poly.type
_entity_poly.pdbx_seq_one_letter_code
_entity_poly.pdbx_strand_id
1 'polypeptide(L)'
;MHATTRSRRRGFFERHEGVFVYVPNLIGYARIAATMYAFSVAFTSPRTCLLAYFAAFCCDELDGRFARRFNQCSEFGRAMDMVTDRLATCGLLMILAIEYPKWCMTCVALVSLDIASHWARVYVGALVGADSHKSLDDESSFWLLRLYYRNRIFMGACCVSVEVLFLCLHAKAADPTFRGFGPLDVDVSRVAAVPGFFVKQLANVAQLIGACRTLARVDVVEITSEDVDDE
;
A
#
# COMPACT_ATOMS: atom_id res chain seq x y z
N MET A 1 -48.55 -10.76 30.05
CA MET A 1 -47.60 -11.75 29.54
C MET A 1 -46.71 -11.06 28.48
N HIS A 2 -45.59 -10.47 28.90
CA HIS A 2 -44.60 -9.87 27.98
C HIS A 2 -43.56 -10.94 27.68
N ALA A 3 -43.55 -11.46 26.44
CA ALA A 3 -42.52 -12.34 25.95
C ALA A 3 -41.28 -11.48 25.62
N THR A 4 -40.30 -11.49 26.52
CA THR A 4 -38.96 -10.95 26.27
C THR A 4 -38.29 -11.82 25.24
N THR A 5 -38.27 -11.37 23.98
CA THR A 5 -37.48 -11.98 22.90
C THR A 5 -36.00 -11.83 23.27
N ARG A 6 -35.40 -12.90 23.80
CA ARG A 6 -33.98 -13.02 24.06
C ARG A 6 -33.28 -12.91 22.69
N SER A 7 -32.73 -11.74 22.36
CA SER A 7 -31.84 -11.54 21.24
C SER A 7 -30.65 -12.49 21.39
N ARG A 8 -30.66 -13.58 20.63
CA ARG A 8 -29.55 -14.52 20.55
C ARG A 8 -28.33 -13.76 20.08
N ARG A 9 -27.35 -13.53 20.94
CA ARG A 9 -26.08 -12.93 20.55
C ARG A 9 -25.44 -13.85 19.51
N ARG A 10 -25.45 -13.42 18.24
CA ARG A 10 -24.76 -14.14 17.16
C ARG A 10 -23.27 -14.22 17.50
N GLY A 11 -22.66 -15.36 17.29
CA GLY A 11 -21.23 -15.57 17.50
C GLY A 11 -20.38 -14.65 16.61
N PHE A 12 -19.12 -14.50 16.96
CA PHE A 12 -18.18 -13.66 16.20
C PHE A 12 -18.18 -14.03 14.71
N PHE A 13 -18.07 -15.33 14.37
CA PHE A 13 -18.08 -15.82 12.99
C PHE A 13 -19.42 -15.58 12.29
N GLU A 14 -20.56 -15.80 12.95
CA GLU A 14 -21.88 -15.53 12.38
C GLU A 14 -22.08 -14.05 11.98
N ARG A 15 -21.39 -13.11 12.64
CA ARG A 15 -21.47 -11.69 12.35
C ARG A 15 -20.50 -11.23 11.25
N HIS A 16 -19.36 -11.90 11.12
CA HIS A 16 -18.26 -11.48 10.26
C HIS A 16 -18.05 -12.37 9.05
N GLU A 17 -18.71 -13.52 8.98
CA GLU A 17 -18.58 -14.50 7.89
C GLU A 17 -18.83 -13.87 6.51
N GLY A 18 -19.82 -13.01 6.38
CA GLY A 18 -20.13 -12.31 5.14
C GLY A 18 -19.00 -11.39 4.63
N VAL A 19 -18.24 -10.75 5.53
CA VAL A 19 -17.17 -9.82 5.14
C VAL A 19 -16.00 -10.55 4.50
N PHE A 20 -15.61 -11.71 5.03
CA PHE A 20 -14.49 -12.49 4.50
C PHE A 20 -14.73 -13.00 3.07
N VAL A 21 -15.98 -13.24 2.71
CA VAL A 21 -16.38 -13.74 1.38
C VAL A 21 -16.91 -12.66 0.45
N TYR A 22 -16.76 -11.39 0.79
CA TYR A 22 -17.06 -10.30 -0.13
C TYR A 22 -16.24 -10.43 -1.41
N VAL A 23 -16.87 -10.14 -2.55
CA VAL A 23 -16.22 -10.25 -3.87
C VAL A 23 -14.85 -9.51 -3.91
N PRO A 24 -14.72 -8.26 -3.42
CA PRO A 24 -13.42 -7.60 -3.38
C PRO A 24 -12.38 -8.36 -2.53
N ASN A 25 -12.79 -8.98 -1.41
CA ASN A 25 -11.87 -9.73 -0.56
C ASN A 25 -11.42 -11.04 -1.22
N LEU A 26 -12.28 -11.70 -1.97
CA LEU A 26 -11.92 -12.87 -2.77
C LEU A 26 -10.90 -12.51 -3.87
N ILE A 27 -11.08 -11.34 -4.52
CA ILE A 27 -10.10 -10.81 -5.47
C ILE A 27 -8.77 -10.50 -4.76
N GLY A 28 -8.80 -9.92 -3.56
CA GLY A 28 -7.62 -9.70 -2.73
C GLY A 28 -6.88 -10.99 -2.38
N TYR A 29 -7.58 -12.08 -2.06
CA TYR A 29 -6.94 -13.39 -1.84
C TYR A 29 -6.29 -13.93 -3.11
N ALA A 30 -6.96 -13.79 -4.27
CA ALA A 30 -6.38 -14.17 -5.56
C ALA A 30 -5.13 -13.34 -5.88
N ARG A 31 -5.13 -12.02 -5.55
CA ARG A 31 -3.98 -11.14 -5.65
C ARG A 31 -2.81 -11.62 -4.81
N ILE A 32 -3.04 -11.97 -3.55
CA ILE A 32 -2.00 -12.53 -2.66
C ILE A 32 -1.40 -13.79 -3.27
N ALA A 33 -2.24 -14.73 -3.71
CA ALA A 33 -1.79 -15.97 -4.34
C ALA A 33 -0.96 -15.72 -5.61
N ALA A 34 -1.40 -14.79 -6.47
CA ALA A 34 -0.69 -14.41 -7.70
C ALA A 34 0.66 -13.75 -7.39
N THR A 35 0.73 -12.88 -6.39
CA THR A 35 1.98 -12.24 -5.94
C THR A 35 2.96 -13.27 -5.39
N MET A 36 2.51 -14.18 -4.53
CA MET A 36 3.36 -15.25 -3.98
C MET A 36 3.86 -16.21 -5.08
N TYR A 37 2.99 -16.55 -6.04
CA TYR A 37 3.40 -17.33 -7.20
C TYR A 37 4.44 -16.59 -8.04
N ALA A 38 4.24 -15.29 -8.32
CA ALA A 38 5.22 -14.49 -9.03
C ALA A 38 6.61 -14.55 -8.37
N PHE A 39 6.67 -14.37 -7.06
CA PHE A 39 7.94 -14.41 -6.33
C PHE A 39 8.58 -15.80 -6.32
N SER A 40 7.78 -16.87 -6.24
CA SER A 40 8.29 -18.24 -6.26
C SER A 40 9.00 -18.60 -7.56
N VAL A 41 8.64 -17.96 -8.67
CA VAL A 41 9.23 -18.21 -10.00
C VAL A 41 10.18 -17.10 -10.48
N ALA A 42 10.46 -16.10 -9.65
CA ALA A 42 11.22 -14.91 -10.05
C ALA A 42 12.59 -15.25 -10.66
N PHE A 43 13.33 -16.18 -10.05
CA PHE A 43 14.67 -16.56 -10.50
C PHE A 43 14.68 -17.74 -11.49
N THR A 44 13.58 -18.50 -11.60
CA THR A 44 13.49 -19.66 -12.51
C THR A 44 12.79 -19.35 -13.81
N SER A 45 11.80 -18.47 -13.78
CA SER A 45 11.02 -18.06 -14.97
C SER A 45 10.62 -16.57 -14.87
N PRO A 46 11.57 -15.64 -15.11
CA PRO A 46 11.33 -14.20 -14.92
C PRO A 46 10.15 -13.66 -15.72
N ARG A 47 9.93 -14.15 -16.93
CA ARG A 47 8.78 -13.75 -17.76
C ARG A 47 7.44 -14.14 -17.12
N THR A 48 7.38 -15.34 -16.53
CA THR A 48 6.19 -15.79 -15.77
C THR A 48 6.01 -14.95 -14.52
N CYS A 49 7.10 -14.58 -13.82
CA CYS A 49 7.06 -13.65 -12.69
C CYS A 49 6.43 -12.32 -13.10
N LEU A 50 6.91 -11.69 -14.18
CA LEU A 50 6.37 -10.42 -14.68
C LEU A 50 4.87 -10.50 -15.00
N LEU A 51 4.44 -11.58 -15.68
CA LEU A 51 3.03 -11.77 -16.03
C LEU A 51 2.14 -12.01 -14.81
N ALA A 52 2.60 -12.83 -13.87
CA ALA A 52 1.85 -13.13 -12.64
C ALA A 52 1.76 -11.89 -11.72
N TYR A 53 2.85 -11.13 -11.61
CA TYR A 53 2.84 -9.88 -10.86
C TYR A 53 1.92 -8.83 -11.50
N PHE A 54 1.95 -8.72 -12.82
CA PHE A 54 1.02 -7.83 -13.55
C PHE A 54 -0.44 -8.26 -13.36
N ALA A 55 -0.73 -9.56 -13.35
CA ALA A 55 -2.08 -10.05 -13.03
C ALA A 55 -2.50 -9.68 -11.60
N ALA A 56 -1.58 -9.81 -10.62
CA ALA A 56 -1.83 -9.37 -9.24
C ALA A 56 -2.11 -7.87 -9.15
N PHE A 57 -1.36 -7.05 -9.90
CA PHE A 57 -1.58 -5.61 -9.99
C PHE A 57 -2.96 -5.26 -10.60
N CYS A 58 -3.40 -6.00 -11.62
CA CYS A 58 -4.75 -5.84 -12.17
C CYS A 58 -5.84 -6.18 -11.13
N CYS A 59 -5.61 -7.20 -10.29
CA CYS A 59 -6.54 -7.55 -9.22
C CYS A 59 -6.70 -6.43 -8.19
N ASP A 60 -5.63 -5.69 -7.88
CA ASP A 60 -5.63 -4.51 -7.01
C ASP A 60 -6.62 -3.43 -7.46
N GLU A 61 -6.54 -3.05 -8.73
CA GLU A 61 -7.47 -2.05 -9.27
C GLU A 61 -8.93 -2.57 -9.30
N LEU A 62 -9.10 -3.89 -9.50
CA LEU A 62 -10.41 -4.51 -9.59
C LEU A 62 -11.12 -4.59 -8.23
N ASP A 63 -10.41 -4.96 -7.15
CA ASP A 63 -11.02 -5.13 -5.83
C ASP A 63 -11.65 -3.83 -5.32
N GLY A 64 -10.94 -2.72 -5.43
CA GLY A 64 -11.46 -1.39 -5.09
C GLY A 64 -12.65 -0.96 -5.95
N ARG A 65 -12.68 -1.32 -7.25
CA ARG A 65 -13.83 -1.03 -8.11
C ARG A 65 -15.04 -1.87 -7.74
N PHE A 66 -14.85 -3.16 -7.48
CA PHE A 66 -15.93 -4.06 -7.07
C PHE A 66 -16.45 -3.74 -5.67
N ALA A 67 -15.58 -3.34 -4.72
CA ALA A 67 -15.99 -2.89 -3.40
C ALA A 67 -17.00 -1.74 -3.48
N ARG A 68 -16.71 -0.75 -4.31
CA ARG A 68 -17.63 0.40 -4.54
C ARG A 68 -18.88 0.00 -5.33
N ARG A 69 -18.74 -0.85 -6.36
CA ARG A 69 -19.85 -1.26 -7.22
C ARG A 69 -20.88 -2.13 -6.50
N PHE A 70 -20.43 -3.01 -5.61
CA PHE A 70 -21.29 -3.94 -4.86
C PHE A 70 -21.66 -3.42 -3.47
N ASN A 71 -21.23 -2.19 -3.10
CA ASN A 71 -21.40 -1.65 -1.76
C ASN A 71 -20.85 -2.58 -0.66
N GLN A 72 -19.68 -3.19 -0.93
CA GLN A 72 -18.96 -4.13 -0.08
C GLN A 72 -17.66 -3.53 0.49
N CYS A 73 -17.61 -2.21 0.67
CA CYS A 73 -16.48 -1.56 1.35
C CYS A 73 -16.43 -2.00 2.81
N SER A 74 -15.26 -2.43 3.28
CA SER A 74 -15.05 -2.90 4.66
C SER A 74 -13.69 -2.48 5.20
N GLU A 75 -13.58 -2.37 6.54
CA GLU A 75 -12.29 -2.12 7.21
C GLU A 75 -11.32 -3.28 6.98
N PHE A 76 -11.82 -4.52 6.99
CA PHE A 76 -11.02 -5.69 6.68
C PHE A 76 -10.43 -5.62 5.27
N GLY A 77 -11.24 -5.27 4.26
CA GLY A 77 -10.77 -5.11 2.89
C GLY A 77 -9.69 -4.02 2.76
N ARG A 78 -9.88 -2.87 3.41
CA ARG A 78 -8.88 -1.78 3.44
C ARG A 78 -7.57 -2.20 4.11
N ALA A 79 -7.64 -2.91 5.23
CA ALA A 79 -6.45 -3.41 5.92
C ALA A 79 -5.71 -4.45 5.08
N MET A 80 -6.45 -5.39 4.47
CA MET A 80 -5.89 -6.41 3.59
C MET A 80 -5.20 -5.80 2.37
N ASP A 81 -5.83 -4.83 1.70
CA ASP A 81 -5.29 -4.10 0.57
C ASP A 81 -3.97 -3.40 0.94
N MET A 82 -3.97 -2.61 2.02
CA MET A 82 -2.77 -1.94 2.51
C MET A 82 -1.62 -2.92 2.81
N VAL A 83 -1.90 -4.04 3.47
CA VAL A 83 -0.88 -5.04 3.82
C VAL A 83 -0.35 -5.71 2.55
N THR A 84 -1.22 -6.06 1.61
CA THR A 84 -0.84 -6.73 0.36
C THR A 84 0.02 -5.84 -0.51
N ASP A 85 -0.28 -4.55 -0.60
CA ASP A 85 0.56 -3.56 -1.28
C ASP A 85 1.99 -3.55 -0.73
N ARG A 86 2.10 -3.47 0.59
CA ARG A 86 3.45 -3.41 1.22
C ARG A 86 4.21 -4.72 1.04
N LEU A 87 3.54 -5.86 1.14
CA LEU A 87 4.15 -7.17 0.89
C LEU A 87 4.62 -7.31 -0.57
N ALA A 88 3.85 -6.84 -1.53
CA ALA A 88 4.21 -6.89 -2.94
C ALA A 88 5.46 -6.04 -3.22
N THR A 89 5.46 -4.77 -2.83
CA THR A 89 6.62 -3.88 -3.01
C THR A 89 7.85 -4.37 -2.24
N CYS A 90 7.68 -4.84 -1.01
CA CYS A 90 8.76 -5.37 -0.19
C CYS A 90 9.39 -6.62 -0.83
N GLY A 91 8.58 -7.59 -1.25
CA GLY A 91 9.05 -8.80 -1.90
C GLY A 91 9.81 -8.53 -3.20
N LEU A 92 9.32 -7.58 -4.01
CA LEU A 92 10.00 -7.17 -5.23
C LEU A 92 11.35 -6.49 -4.94
N LEU A 93 11.43 -5.63 -3.92
CA LEU A 93 12.68 -5.03 -3.47
C LEU A 93 13.66 -6.06 -2.91
N MET A 94 13.18 -7.12 -2.25
CA MET A 94 14.03 -8.24 -1.81
C MET A 94 14.64 -8.99 -3.00
N ILE A 95 13.86 -9.24 -4.05
CA ILE A 95 14.36 -9.84 -5.30
C ILE A 95 15.42 -8.95 -5.92
N LEU A 96 15.16 -7.64 -6.03
CA LEU A 96 16.12 -6.68 -6.58
C LEU A 96 17.40 -6.58 -5.74
N ALA A 97 17.33 -6.71 -4.42
CA ALA A 97 18.51 -6.72 -3.55
C ALA A 97 19.42 -7.93 -3.82
N ILE A 98 18.85 -9.07 -4.20
CA ILE A 98 19.59 -10.27 -4.61
C ILE A 98 20.21 -10.07 -6.00
N GLU A 99 19.44 -9.53 -6.95
CA GLU A 99 19.88 -9.30 -8.32
C GLU A 99 20.92 -8.18 -8.45
N TYR A 100 20.83 -7.17 -7.59
CA TYR A 100 21.72 -6.01 -7.55
C TYR A 100 22.38 -5.84 -6.17
N PRO A 101 23.31 -6.72 -5.75
CA PRO A 101 23.89 -6.69 -4.39
C PRO A 101 24.51 -5.35 -4.00
N LYS A 102 25.05 -4.60 -4.97
CA LYS A 102 25.61 -3.25 -4.74
C LYS A 102 24.56 -2.23 -4.26
N TRP A 103 23.27 -2.47 -4.55
CA TRP A 103 22.13 -1.62 -4.18
C TRP A 103 21.31 -2.20 -3.03
N CYS A 104 21.80 -3.25 -2.38
CA CYS A 104 21.09 -3.91 -1.27
C CYS A 104 20.66 -2.90 -0.19
N MET A 105 21.57 -2.04 0.26
CA MET A 105 21.24 -1.03 1.28
C MET A 105 20.20 -0.01 0.81
N THR A 106 20.18 0.32 -0.48
CA THR A 106 19.12 1.16 -1.07
C THR A 106 17.77 0.44 -1.01
N CYS A 107 17.73 -0.85 -1.35
CA CYS A 107 16.50 -1.65 -1.23
C CYS A 107 16.01 -1.71 0.21
N VAL A 108 16.91 -1.94 1.19
CA VAL A 108 16.58 -1.92 2.62
C VAL A 108 16.00 -0.56 3.05
N ALA A 109 16.61 0.54 2.62
CA ALA A 109 16.12 1.89 2.95
C ALA A 109 14.74 2.16 2.35
N LEU A 110 14.49 1.73 1.10
CA LEU A 110 13.20 1.88 0.44
C LEU A 110 12.10 1.05 1.13
N VAL A 111 12.39 -0.21 1.50
CA VAL A 111 11.45 -1.04 2.28
C VAL A 111 11.15 -0.41 3.62
N SER A 112 12.18 0.04 4.34
CA SER A 112 12.02 0.67 5.65
C SER A 112 11.18 1.94 5.57
N LEU A 113 11.43 2.79 4.59
CA LEU A 113 10.66 4.02 4.37
C LEU A 113 9.21 3.70 4.02
N ASP A 114 8.96 2.75 3.12
CA ASP A 114 7.61 2.40 2.68
C ASP A 114 6.79 1.84 3.85
N ILE A 115 7.33 0.87 4.60
CA ILE A 115 6.65 0.29 5.76
C ILE A 115 6.43 1.33 6.85
N ALA A 116 7.47 2.08 7.24
CA ALA A 116 7.37 3.04 8.34
C ALA A 116 6.36 4.15 8.04
N SER A 117 6.38 4.70 6.82
CA SER A 117 5.48 5.80 6.44
C SER A 117 4.01 5.37 6.46
N HIS A 118 3.71 4.18 5.93
CA HIS A 118 2.34 3.68 5.88
C HIS A 118 1.85 3.19 7.25
N TRP A 119 2.70 2.49 8.01
CA TRP A 119 2.36 2.05 9.36
C TRP A 119 2.09 3.25 10.28
N ALA A 120 2.97 4.25 10.29
CA ALA A 120 2.81 5.45 11.12
C ALA A 120 1.51 6.18 10.77
N ARG A 121 1.15 6.29 9.47
CA ARG A 121 -0.10 6.91 9.05
C ARG A 121 -1.33 6.14 9.55
N VAL A 122 -1.33 4.82 9.44
CA VAL A 122 -2.43 3.97 9.93
C VAL A 122 -2.58 4.09 11.45
N TYR A 123 -1.46 4.07 12.16
CA TYR A 123 -1.43 4.19 13.61
C TYR A 123 -1.99 5.55 14.08
N VAL A 124 -1.55 6.65 13.48
CA VAL A 124 -2.12 7.98 13.72
C VAL A 124 -3.63 8.00 13.45
N GLY A 125 -4.05 7.42 12.32
CA GLY A 125 -5.46 7.34 11.97
C GLY A 125 -6.30 6.58 12.99
N ALA A 126 -5.75 5.55 13.60
CA ALA A 126 -6.41 4.79 14.66
C ALA A 126 -6.49 5.56 15.98
N LEU A 127 -5.47 6.36 16.33
CA LEU A 127 -5.44 7.16 17.56
C LEU A 127 -6.36 8.39 17.49
N VAL A 128 -6.31 9.14 16.40
CA VAL A 128 -6.94 10.47 16.32
C VAL A 128 -8.39 10.39 15.81
N GLY A 129 -8.82 9.24 15.28
CA GLY A 129 -10.17 9.03 14.74
C GLY A 129 -10.40 9.65 13.35
N ALA A 130 -11.51 9.28 12.71
CA ALA A 130 -11.80 9.62 11.32
C ALA A 130 -12.03 11.13 11.04
N ASP A 131 -12.45 11.90 12.03
CA ASP A 131 -12.80 13.33 11.85
C ASP A 131 -11.57 14.24 11.76
N SER A 132 -10.41 13.79 12.24
CA SER A 132 -9.17 14.58 12.25
C SER A 132 -8.33 14.41 10.97
N HIS A 133 -8.68 13.47 10.09
CA HIS A 133 -7.90 13.22 8.87
C HIS A 133 -7.85 14.41 7.92
N LYS A 134 -8.91 15.22 7.85
CA LYS A 134 -8.96 16.41 6.99
C LYS A 134 -7.99 17.50 7.42
N SER A 135 -7.72 17.66 8.71
CA SER A 135 -6.80 18.66 9.23
C SER A 135 -5.32 18.30 9.00
N LEU A 136 -5.00 17.00 8.97
CA LEU A 136 -3.64 16.50 8.79
C LEU A 136 -3.13 16.62 7.34
N ASP A 137 -4.02 16.46 6.37
CA ASP A 137 -3.68 16.57 4.94
C ASP A 137 -3.55 18.04 4.48
N ASP A 138 -4.21 18.98 5.17
CA ASP A 138 -4.20 20.42 4.82
C ASP A 138 -2.95 21.16 5.36
N GLU A 139 -2.27 20.63 6.39
CA GLU A 139 -1.07 21.26 6.99
C GLU A 139 0.24 20.95 6.24
N SER A 140 0.24 20.15 5.18
CA SER A 140 1.46 19.92 4.43
C SER A 140 1.88 21.17 3.68
N SER A 141 2.95 21.79 4.14
CA SER A 141 3.55 23.01 3.57
C SER A 141 4.11 22.82 2.15
N PHE A 142 4.20 21.59 1.67
CA PHE A 142 4.73 21.26 0.36
C PHE A 142 3.62 21.15 -0.69
N TRP A 143 3.63 22.06 -1.67
CA TRP A 143 2.68 22.09 -2.80
C TRP A 143 2.61 20.75 -3.57
N LEU A 144 3.75 20.05 -3.72
CA LEU A 144 3.83 18.75 -4.40
C LEU A 144 3.06 17.67 -3.65
N LEU A 145 3.13 17.68 -2.33
CA LEU A 145 2.42 16.74 -1.48
C LEU A 145 0.90 17.00 -1.50
N ARG A 146 0.52 18.28 -1.51
CA ARG A 146 -0.87 18.70 -1.67
C ARG A 146 -1.41 18.26 -3.04
N LEU A 147 -0.63 18.40 -4.11
CA LEU A 147 -0.97 17.91 -5.44
C LEU A 147 -1.12 16.39 -5.45
N TYR A 148 -0.17 15.66 -4.83
CA TYR A 148 -0.16 14.21 -4.75
C TYR A 148 -1.43 13.67 -4.10
N TYR A 149 -1.85 14.18 -2.95
CA TYR A 149 -3.07 13.70 -2.27
C TYR A 149 -4.37 14.22 -2.88
N ARG A 150 -4.38 15.42 -3.46
CA ARG A 150 -5.56 16.01 -4.06
C ARG A 150 -5.94 15.34 -5.38
N ASN A 151 -4.94 14.87 -6.15
CA ASN A 151 -5.17 14.28 -7.47
C ASN A 151 -4.95 12.76 -7.44
N ARG A 152 -6.04 11.99 -7.34
CA ARG A 152 -6.01 10.52 -7.33
C ARG A 152 -5.30 9.91 -8.54
N ILE A 153 -5.44 10.53 -9.73
CA ILE A 153 -4.81 10.04 -10.96
C ILE A 153 -3.30 10.22 -10.86
N PHE A 154 -2.85 11.39 -10.39
CA PHE A 154 -1.44 11.67 -10.20
C PHE A 154 -0.81 10.74 -9.15
N MET A 155 -1.49 10.55 -8.03
CA MET A 155 -1.06 9.60 -6.99
C MET A 155 -0.95 8.18 -7.55
N GLY A 156 -1.98 7.71 -8.27
CA GLY A 156 -1.96 6.39 -8.90
C GLY A 156 -0.84 6.25 -9.93
N ALA A 157 -0.60 7.27 -10.76
CA ALA A 157 0.50 7.26 -11.72
C ALA A 157 1.88 7.15 -11.04
N CYS A 158 2.09 7.82 -9.90
CA CYS A 158 3.31 7.70 -9.12
C CYS A 158 3.47 6.28 -8.53
N CYS A 159 2.40 5.68 -8.01
CA CYS A 159 2.42 4.30 -7.51
C CYS A 159 2.75 3.30 -8.63
N VAL A 160 2.07 3.42 -9.78
CA VAL A 160 2.36 2.59 -10.98
C VAL A 160 3.81 2.76 -11.43
N SER A 161 4.35 3.98 -11.37
CA SER A 161 5.74 4.24 -11.76
C SER A 161 6.73 3.47 -10.89
N VAL A 162 6.49 3.32 -9.59
CA VAL A 162 7.37 2.53 -8.70
C VAL A 162 7.37 1.06 -9.12
N GLU A 163 6.20 0.48 -9.31
CA GLU A 163 6.04 -0.92 -9.70
C GLU A 163 6.66 -1.19 -11.08
N VAL A 164 6.40 -0.32 -12.06
CA VAL A 164 6.97 -0.42 -13.41
C VAL A 164 8.49 -0.32 -13.35
N LEU A 165 9.06 0.61 -12.58
CA LEU A 165 10.51 0.74 -12.44
C LEU A 165 11.13 -0.54 -11.90
N PHE A 166 10.57 -1.11 -10.83
CA PHE A 166 11.10 -2.31 -10.18
C PHE A 166 10.96 -3.55 -11.07
N LEU A 167 9.83 -3.71 -11.75
CA LEU A 167 9.63 -4.79 -12.72
C LEU A 167 10.57 -4.68 -13.92
N CYS A 168 10.82 -3.46 -14.42
CA CYS A 168 11.80 -3.25 -15.49
C CYS A 168 13.23 -3.58 -15.04
N LEU A 169 13.59 -3.24 -13.79
CA LEU A 169 14.90 -3.61 -13.24
C LEU A 169 15.03 -5.12 -13.09
N HIS A 170 14.03 -5.82 -12.57
CA HIS A 170 14.00 -7.28 -12.52
C HIS A 170 14.10 -7.93 -13.90
N ALA A 171 13.33 -7.44 -14.88
CA ALA A 171 13.39 -7.94 -16.24
C ALA A 171 14.80 -7.83 -16.85
N LYS A 172 15.48 -6.70 -16.63
CA LYS A 172 16.85 -6.45 -17.14
C LYS A 172 17.93 -7.23 -16.38
N ALA A 173 17.73 -7.49 -15.09
CA ALA A 173 18.63 -8.35 -14.33
C ALA A 173 18.58 -9.80 -14.85
N ALA A 174 17.39 -10.28 -15.14
CA ALA A 174 17.16 -11.65 -15.61
C ALA A 174 17.57 -11.85 -17.09
N ASP A 175 17.30 -10.87 -17.95
CA ASP A 175 17.65 -10.88 -19.38
C ASP A 175 17.98 -9.45 -19.86
N PRO A 176 19.27 -9.09 -19.94
CA PRO A 176 19.70 -7.76 -20.40
C PRO A 176 19.22 -7.40 -21.82
N THR A 177 18.91 -8.41 -22.64
CA THR A 177 18.45 -8.23 -24.03
C THR A 177 16.94 -8.09 -24.14
N PHE A 178 16.20 -8.37 -23.05
CA PHE A 178 14.74 -8.30 -23.02
C PHE A 178 14.24 -6.87 -23.27
N ARG A 179 13.46 -6.69 -24.32
CA ARG A 179 12.90 -5.39 -24.72
C ARG A 179 11.47 -5.14 -24.27
N GLY A 180 10.78 -6.15 -23.73
CA GLY A 180 9.40 -6.01 -23.23
C GLY A 180 8.40 -6.90 -23.95
N PHE A 181 7.12 -6.66 -23.65
CA PHE A 181 5.99 -7.34 -24.27
C PHE A 181 5.31 -6.41 -25.28
N GLY A 182 5.45 -6.69 -26.56
CA GLY A 182 4.80 -5.92 -27.64
C GLY A 182 5.33 -4.48 -27.75
N PRO A 183 4.46 -3.46 -27.77
CA PRO A 183 4.85 -2.06 -27.99
C PRO A 183 5.51 -1.38 -26.77
N LEU A 184 5.47 -2.02 -25.59
CA LEU A 184 6.05 -1.47 -24.36
C LEU A 184 7.53 -1.86 -24.26
N ASP A 185 8.40 -0.93 -24.63
CA ASP A 185 9.86 -1.09 -24.47
C ASP A 185 10.25 -0.89 -22.99
N VAL A 186 11.01 -1.87 -22.45
CA VAL A 186 11.42 -1.88 -21.03
C VAL A 186 12.35 -0.72 -20.70
N ASP A 187 13.26 -0.33 -21.61
CA ASP A 187 14.19 0.75 -21.35
C ASP A 187 13.50 2.11 -21.37
N VAL A 188 12.55 2.32 -22.29
CA VAL A 188 11.71 3.53 -22.32
C VAL A 188 10.82 3.58 -21.06
N SER A 189 10.16 2.47 -20.71
CA SER A 189 9.29 2.39 -19.55
C SER A 189 10.04 2.66 -18.25
N ARG A 190 11.25 2.11 -18.11
CA ARG A 190 12.12 2.34 -16.95
C ARG A 190 12.48 3.82 -16.79
N VAL A 191 12.90 4.49 -17.87
CA VAL A 191 13.26 5.92 -17.83
C VAL A 191 12.03 6.78 -17.53
N ALA A 192 10.88 6.49 -18.14
CA ALA A 192 9.65 7.22 -17.93
C ALA A 192 9.11 7.08 -16.48
N ALA A 193 9.40 5.97 -15.81
CA ALA A 193 8.97 5.71 -14.44
C ALA A 193 9.79 6.44 -13.36
N VAL A 194 11.02 6.85 -13.66
CA VAL A 194 11.93 7.49 -12.68
C VAL A 194 11.34 8.74 -12.02
N PRO A 195 10.73 9.71 -12.72
CA PRO A 195 10.16 10.88 -12.07
C PRO A 195 9.07 10.52 -11.06
N GLY A 196 8.14 9.62 -11.43
CA GLY A 196 7.07 9.16 -10.55
C GLY A 196 7.60 8.42 -9.32
N PHE A 197 8.66 7.62 -9.47
CA PHE A 197 9.34 6.98 -8.36
C PHE A 197 9.86 8.01 -7.35
N PHE A 198 10.59 9.04 -7.77
CA PHE A 198 11.09 10.05 -6.86
C PHE A 198 9.98 10.82 -6.15
N VAL A 199 8.92 11.19 -6.88
CA VAL A 199 7.74 11.84 -6.27
C VAL A 199 7.12 10.96 -5.19
N LYS A 200 6.97 9.65 -5.45
CA LYS A 200 6.44 8.71 -4.45
C LYS A 200 7.34 8.61 -3.22
N GLN A 201 8.67 8.54 -3.38
CA GLN A 201 9.57 8.48 -2.24
C GLN A 201 9.51 9.77 -1.40
N LEU A 202 9.45 10.94 -2.04
CA LEU A 202 9.26 12.22 -1.34
C LEU A 202 7.91 12.25 -0.59
N ALA A 203 6.85 11.72 -1.19
CA ALA A 203 5.56 11.59 -0.53
C ALA A 203 5.63 10.67 0.70
N ASN A 204 6.33 9.53 0.63
CA ASN A 204 6.54 8.64 1.76
C ASN A 204 7.30 9.33 2.91
N VAL A 205 8.37 10.07 2.60
CA VAL A 205 9.13 10.85 3.61
C VAL A 205 8.24 11.89 4.29
N ALA A 206 7.51 12.67 3.50
CA ALA A 206 6.64 13.70 4.05
C ALA A 206 5.46 13.11 4.85
N GLN A 207 4.92 11.97 4.42
CA GLN A 207 3.91 11.22 5.16
C GLN A 207 4.44 10.75 6.52
N LEU A 208 5.66 10.22 6.57
CA LEU A 208 6.30 9.79 7.80
C LEU A 208 6.54 10.97 8.76
N ILE A 209 7.10 12.07 8.25
CA ILE A 209 7.32 13.29 9.04
C ILE A 209 6.00 13.85 9.59
N GLY A 210 4.95 13.88 8.75
CA GLY A 210 3.63 14.34 9.16
C GLY A 210 3.05 13.47 10.28
N ALA A 211 3.12 12.14 10.14
CA ALA A 211 2.68 11.21 11.15
C ALA A 211 3.44 11.37 12.47
N CYS A 212 4.77 11.48 12.44
CA CYS A 212 5.59 11.71 13.64
C CYS A 212 5.25 13.02 14.35
N ARG A 213 5.00 14.09 13.60
CA ARG A 213 4.58 15.38 14.18
C ARG A 213 3.23 15.28 14.88
N THR A 214 2.29 14.53 14.30
CA THR A 214 0.98 14.33 14.90
C THR A 214 1.09 13.50 16.18
N LEU A 215 1.87 12.43 16.19
CA LEU A 215 2.12 11.62 17.39
C LEU A 215 2.70 12.48 18.52
N ALA A 216 3.74 13.28 18.22
CA ALA A 216 4.32 14.18 19.21
C ALA A 216 3.32 15.22 19.76
N ARG A 217 2.35 15.68 18.95
CA ARG A 217 1.29 16.59 19.43
C ARG A 217 0.30 15.87 20.36
N VAL A 218 -0.04 14.60 20.06
CA VAL A 218 -0.90 13.80 20.94
C VAL A 218 -0.26 13.64 22.31
N ASP A 219 1.03 13.28 22.37
CA ASP A 219 1.76 13.12 23.61
C ASP A 219 1.78 14.44 24.46
N VAL A 220 1.98 15.59 23.80
CA VAL A 220 2.00 16.90 24.48
C VAL A 220 0.63 17.25 25.08
N VAL A 221 -0.46 16.94 24.35
CA VAL A 221 -1.83 17.21 24.86
C VAL A 221 -2.15 16.31 26.05
N GLU A 222 -1.74 15.05 26.02
CA GLU A 222 -1.94 14.10 27.11
C GLU A 222 -1.22 14.55 28.39
N ILE A 223 0.07 14.92 28.29
CA ILE A 223 0.86 15.44 29.41
C ILE A 223 0.22 16.70 30.01
N THR A 224 -0.24 17.64 29.16
CA THR A 224 -0.85 18.89 29.65
C THR A 224 -2.19 18.66 30.34
N SER A 225 -2.95 17.62 29.96
CA SER A 225 -4.21 17.27 30.62
C SER A 225 -4.00 16.61 31.99
N GLU A 226 -2.96 15.79 32.15
CA GLU A 226 -2.62 15.17 33.43
C GLU A 226 -2.18 16.23 34.48
N ASP A 227 -1.38 17.24 34.05
CA ASP A 227 -0.94 18.33 34.93
C ASP A 227 -2.10 19.22 35.45
N VAL A 228 -3.23 19.28 34.74
CA VAL A 228 -4.41 20.06 35.14
C VAL A 228 -5.32 19.30 36.13
N ASP A 229 -5.33 17.96 36.06
CA ASP A 229 -6.15 17.13 36.97
C ASP A 229 -5.45 16.91 38.32
N ASP A 230 -4.16 17.23 38.47
CA ASP A 230 -3.39 17.12 39.73
C ASP A 230 -3.33 18.45 40.52
N GLU A 231 -3.91 19.57 40.06
CA GLU A 231 -4.08 20.85 40.77
C GLU A 231 -5.52 21.01 41.33
#